data_4a95efb3be756d76fbd81bf3abedd096
#
_entry.id   4a95efb3be756d76fbd81bf3abedd096
#
_cell.length_a   1.000
_cell.length_b   1.000
_cell.length_c   1.000
_cell.angle_alpha   90.00
_cell.angle_beta   90.00
_cell.angle_gamma   90.00
#
_symmetry.space_group_name_H-M   'P 1'
#
loop_
_entity.id
_entity.type
_entity.pdbx_description
1 polymer ?
#
loop_
_entity_poly.entity_id
_entity_poly.type
_entity_poly.pdbx_seq_one_letter_code
_entity_poly.pdbx_strand_id
1 'polypeptide(L)'
;MVKSYVDEQNQTVFLCPHCGFQRRFDASPFRNKKKSLAVKCKCGNSTEIEIEFRKQFRKQVELFGTCLIKKTQKRCEMIVKDLSFQGIGIELLHIYKKHMADIDVGDIIEVDFKLDNKKQDPITKRCIVRLKLNNRIGAQFDDENFSKQLGFYLM
;
A
#
# COMPACT_ATOMS: atom_id res chain seq x y z
N MET A 1 -14.16 -13.98 -0.23
CA MET A 1 -12.94 -14.20 -1.05
C MET A 1 -11.75 -14.40 -0.11
N VAL A 2 -10.96 -15.42 -0.36
CA VAL A 2 -9.80 -15.78 0.45
C VAL A 2 -8.56 -15.12 -0.15
N LYS A 3 -7.74 -14.49 0.68
CA LYS A 3 -6.46 -13.93 0.25
C LYS A 3 -5.33 -14.95 0.40
N SER A 4 -4.50 -15.06 -0.63
CA SER A 4 -3.28 -15.86 -0.61
C SER A 4 -2.08 -14.93 -0.81
N TYR A 5 -1.15 -14.95 0.16
CA TYR A 5 0.02 -14.10 0.14
C TYR A 5 1.19 -14.80 -0.54
N VAL A 6 1.99 -14.03 -1.27
CA VAL A 6 3.12 -14.52 -2.04
C VAL A 6 4.40 -14.34 -1.24
N ASP A 7 5.23 -15.40 -1.21
CA ASP A 7 6.53 -15.37 -0.53
C ASP A 7 7.64 -14.76 -1.42
N GLU A 8 8.87 -14.77 -0.94
CA GLU A 8 10.01 -14.19 -1.66
C GLU A 8 10.38 -14.94 -2.93
N GLN A 9 10.01 -16.23 -3.02
CA GLN A 9 10.22 -17.04 -4.22
C GLN A 9 9.03 -17.03 -5.18
N ASN A 10 8.10 -16.08 -5.04
CA ASN A 10 6.86 -15.97 -5.81
C ASN A 10 5.93 -17.17 -5.65
N GLN A 11 6.03 -17.90 -4.55
CA GLN A 11 5.15 -19.03 -4.25
C GLN A 11 4.01 -18.57 -3.34
N THR A 12 2.84 -19.15 -3.56
CA THR A 12 1.69 -18.97 -2.68
C THR A 12 1.05 -20.29 -2.34
N VAL A 13 0.24 -20.33 -1.29
CA VAL A 13 -0.44 -21.53 -0.83
C VAL A 13 -1.93 -21.34 -0.95
N PHE A 14 -2.60 -22.27 -1.63
CA PHE A 14 -4.04 -22.40 -1.62
C PHE A 14 -4.45 -23.37 -0.50
N LEU A 15 -5.33 -22.92 0.38
CA LEU A 15 -5.94 -23.75 1.41
C LEU A 15 -7.43 -23.87 1.12
N CYS A 16 -7.91 -25.08 0.83
CA CYS A 16 -9.32 -25.31 0.53
C CYS A 16 -10.15 -25.13 1.82
N PRO A 17 -11.12 -24.21 1.85
CA PRO A 17 -11.96 -24.01 3.04
C PRO A 17 -12.96 -25.15 3.27
N HIS A 18 -13.15 -26.03 2.30
CA HIS A 18 -14.11 -27.13 2.40
C HIS A 18 -13.48 -28.42 2.93
N CYS A 19 -12.27 -28.77 2.47
CA CYS A 19 -11.64 -30.04 2.84
C CYS A 19 -10.27 -29.91 3.52
N GLY A 20 -9.73 -28.69 3.63
CA GLY A 20 -8.42 -28.44 4.25
C GLY A 20 -7.21 -28.80 3.38
N PHE A 21 -7.43 -29.23 2.13
CA PHE A 21 -6.33 -29.55 1.23
C PHE A 21 -5.50 -28.32 0.94
N GLN A 22 -4.17 -28.46 0.99
CA GLN A 22 -3.22 -27.40 0.69
C GLN A 22 -2.49 -27.69 -0.61
N ARG A 23 -2.29 -26.66 -1.40
CA ARG A 23 -1.52 -26.73 -2.64
C ARG A 23 -0.65 -25.48 -2.76
N ARG A 24 0.64 -25.69 -2.96
CA ARG A 24 1.59 -24.63 -3.24
C ARG A 24 1.76 -24.47 -4.75
N PHE A 25 1.77 -23.24 -5.25
CA PHE A 25 1.96 -22.98 -6.67
C PHE A 25 2.70 -21.67 -6.90
N ASP A 26 3.26 -21.52 -8.12
CA ASP A 26 3.98 -20.32 -8.53
C ASP A 26 2.99 -19.23 -8.93
N ALA A 27 3.06 -18.09 -8.26
CA ALA A 27 2.19 -16.94 -8.51
C ALA A 27 2.75 -15.98 -9.57
N SER A 28 3.99 -16.16 -10.03
CA SER A 28 4.64 -15.28 -11.01
C SER A 28 3.79 -14.99 -12.25
N PRO A 29 3.11 -15.97 -12.87
CA PRO A 29 2.29 -15.71 -14.05
C PRO A 29 1.14 -14.74 -13.83
N PHE A 30 0.73 -14.53 -12.58
CA PHE A 30 -0.43 -13.68 -12.22
C PHE A 30 -0.03 -12.26 -11.78
N ARG A 31 1.26 -11.97 -11.70
CA ARG A 31 1.76 -10.70 -11.12
C ARG A 31 1.20 -9.45 -11.78
N ASN A 32 1.13 -9.42 -13.10
CA ASN A 32 0.66 -8.27 -13.86
C ASN A 32 -0.69 -8.51 -14.55
N LYS A 33 -1.43 -9.50 -14.09
CA LYS A 33 -2.71 -9.91 -14.67
C LYS A 33 -3.82 -9.79 -13.64
N LYS A 34 -4.70 -10.79 -13.61
CA LYS A 34 -5.79 -10.84 -12.63
C LYS A 34 -5.23 -11.13 -11.24
N LYS A 35 -5.65 -10.34 -10.26
CA LYS A 35 -5.35 -10.59 -8.84
C LYS A 35 -6.26 -11.65 -8.22
N SER A 36 -7.36 -11.97 -8.89
CA SER A 36 -8.37 -12.93 -8.45
C SER A 36 -8.45 -14.09 -9.43
N LEU A 37 -8.50 -15.32 -8.92
CA LEU A 37 -8.69 -16.51 -9.73
C LEU A 37 -9.51 -17.55 -8.98
N ALA A 38 -10.22 -18.39 -9.76
CA ALA A 38 -10.96 -19.52 -9.22
C ALA A 38 -10.07 -20.75 -9.20
N VAL A 39 -9.94 -21.38 -8.05
CA VAL A 39 -9.16 -22.60 -7.87
C VAL A 39 -10.12 -23.76 -7.59
N LYS A 40 -10.06 -24.80 -8.43
CA LYS A 40 -10.83 -26.02 -8.23
C LYS A 40 -10.01 -27.00 -7.38
N CYS A 41 -10.57 -27.39 -6.25
CA CYS A 41 -9.95 -28.36 -5.37
C CYS A 41 -10.27 -29.81 -5.84
N LYS A 42 -9.43 -30.77 -5.46
CA LYS A 42 -9.69 -32.20 -5.70
C LYS A 42 -10.99 -32.70 -5.04
N CYS A 43 -11.51 -32.00 -4.04
CA CYS A 43 -12.80 -32.31 -3.40
C CYS A 43 -13.99 -31.90 -4.26
N GLY A 44 -13.77 -31.26 -5.42
CA GLY A 44 -14.83 -30.86 -6.35
C GLY A 44 -15.32 -29.41 -6.15
N ASN A 45 -14.99 -28.76 -5.03
CA ASN A 45 -15.40 -27.40 -4.77
C ASN A 45 -14.46 -26.41 -5.43
N SER A 46 -15.02 -25.31 -5.95
CA SER A 46 -14.24 -24.17 -6.46
C SER A 46 -14.22 -23.06 -5.43
N THR A 47 -13.07 -22.43 -5.26
CA THR A 47 -12.89 -21.31 -4.35
C THR A 47 -12.25 -20.15 -5.10
N GLU A 48 -12.82 -18.97 -4.95
CA GLU A 48 -12.23 -17.77 -5.51
C GLU A 48 -11.21 -17.19 -4.53
N ILE A 49 -9.97 -17.02 -5.00
CA ILE A 49 -8.88 -16.47 -4.20
C ILE A 49 -8.36 -15.19 -4.82
N GLU A 50 -7.91 -14.29 -3.97
CA GLU A 50 -7.20 -13.08 -4.36
C GLU A 50 -5.72 -13.24 -4.02
N ILE A 51 -4.84 -13.07 -5.01
CA ILE A 51 -3.40 -13.17 -4.82
C ILE A 51 -2.85 -11.80 -4.41
N GLU A 52 -2.21 -11.74 -3.24
CA GLU A 52 -1.60 -10.53 -2.73
C GLU A 52 -0.08 -10.62 -2.85
N PHE A 53 0.49 -9.81 -3.74
CA PHE A 53 1.94 -9.75 -3.97
C PHE A 53 2.67 -8.83 -3.02
N ARG A 54 1.95 -8.03 -2.24
CA ARG A 54 2.54 -7.09 -1.30
C ARG A 54 3.12 -7.84 -0.11
N LYS A 55 4.37 -7.55 0.19
CA LYS A 55 5.06 -8.15 1.34
C LYS A 55 4.53 -7.66 2.68
N GLN A 56 3.94 -6.46 2.68
CA GLN A 56 3.47 -5.83 3.91
C GLN A 56 2.01 -5.43 3.80
N PHE A 57 1.34 -5.57 4.92
CA PHE A 57 -0.04 -5.12 5.07
C PHE A 57 -0.12 -3.60 4.89
N ARG A 58 -1.12 -3.15 4.13
CA ARG A 58 -1.46 -1.75 3.97
C ARG A 58 -2.80 -1.48 4.61
N LYS A 59 -2.80 -0.61 5.61
CA LYS A 59 -4.03 -0.20 6.26
C LYS A 59 -4.70 0.87 5.42
N GLN A 60 -5.96 0.65 5.05
CA GLN A 60 -6.77 1.65 4.37
C GLN A 60 -7.19 2.71 5.37
N VAL A 61 -6.93 3.97 5.07
CA VAL A 61 -7.21 5.09 5.94
C VAL A 61 -7.75 6.28 5.13
N GLU A 62 -8.13 7.33 5.83
CA GLU A 62 -8.51 8.59 5.23
C GLU A 62 -8.08 9.70 6.18
N LEU A 63 -6.83 10.13 6.05
CA LEU A 63 -6.19 11.07 6.96
C LEU A 63 -5.80 12.33 6.19
N PHE A 64 -6.17 13.49 6.72
CA PHE A 64 -5.80 14.77 6.12
C PHE A 64 -4.39 15.18 6.56
N GLY A 65 -3.66 15.78 5.63
CA GLY A 65 -2.32 16.27 5.90
C GLY A 65 -1.79 17.15 4.79
N THR A 66 -0.49 17.39 4.83
CA THR A 66 0.21 18.20 3.84
C THR A 66 1.38 17.44 3.26
N CYS A 67 1.69 17.74 2.00
CA CYS A 67 2.81 17.19 1.26
C CYS A 67 3.68 18.33 0.77
N LEU A 68 4.96 18.33 1.12
CA LEU A 68 5.94 19.30 0.60
C LEU A 68 6.70 18.63 -0.54
N ILE A 69 6.61 19.19 -1.73
CA ILE A 69 7.39 18.77 -2.90
C ILE A 69 8.74 19.45 -2.80
N LYS A 70 9.80 18.72 -2.44
CA LYS A 70 11.13 19.28 -2.20
C LYS A 70 11.69 20.00 -3.41
N LYS A 71 11.51 19.46 -4.58
CA LYS A 71 12.02 20.00 -5.85
C LYS A 71 11.53 21.43 -6.12
N THR A 72 10.27 21.70 -5.86
CA THR A 72 9.64 23.01 -6.14
C THR A 72 9.38 23.84 -4.88
N GLN A 73 9.56 23.26 -3.69
CA GLN A 73 9.20 23.85 -2.39
C GLN A 73 7.71 24.21 -2.28
N LYS A 74 6.86 23.54 -3.07
CA LYS A 74 5.41 23.70 -3.00
C LYS A 74 4.81 22.77 -1.95
N ARG A 75 3.94 23.33 -1.12
CA ARG A 75 3.20 22.59 -0.12
C ARG A 75 1.75 22.41 -0.59
N CYS A 76 1.31 21.17 -0.61
CA CYS A 76 -0.02 20.79 -1.07
C CYS A 76 -0.79 20.12 0.05
N GLU A 77 -2.09 20.36 0.13
CA GLU A 77 -2.96 19.56 1.00
C GLU A 77 -3.26 18.21 0.35
N MET A 78 -3.30 17.18 1.17
CA MET A 78 -3.44 15.80 0.71
C MET A 78 -4.36 14.99 1.63
N ILE A 79 -4.79 13.85 1.12
CA ILE A 79 -5.43 12.80 1.91
C ILE A 79 -4.54 11.56 1.84
N VAL A 80 -4.20 11.01 3.01
CA VAL A 80 -3.54 9.72 3.10
C VAL A 80 -4.60 8.64 2.91
N LYS A 81 -4.43 7.80 1.91
CA LYS A 81 -5.39 6.74 1.56
C LYS A 81 -5.00 5.38 2.08
N ASP A 82 -3.71 5.10 2.20
CA ASP A 82 -3.21 3.87 2.80
C ASP A 82 -1.86 4.10 3.47
N LEU A 83 -1.56 3.27 4.46
CA LEU A 83 -0.32 3.28 5.23
C LEU A 83 0.20 1.87 5.44
N SER A 84 1.52 1.72 5.37
CA SER A 84 2.24 0.53 5.77
C SER A 84 3.49 0.92 6.58
N PHE A 85 4.24 -0.07 7.05
CA PHE A 85 5.50 0.20 7.76
C PHE A 85 6.55 0.90 6.88
N GLN A 86 6.50 0.69 5.57
CA GLN A 86 7.52 1.19 4.65
C GLN A 86 7.04 2.28 3.70
N GLY A 87 5.75 2.56 3.66
CA GLY A 87 5.28 3.49 2.66
C GLY A 87 3.88 4.04 2.90
N ILE A 88 3.48 4.89 1.98
CA ILE A 88 2.25 5.67 2.06
C ILE A 88 1.65 5.83 0.67
N GLY A 89 0.33 5.76 0.59
CA GLY A 89 -0.42 6.16 -0.60
C GLY A 89 -1.18 7.45 -0.30
N ILE A 90 -0.97 8.47 -1.10
CA ILE A 90 -1.62 9.78 -0.92
C ILE A 90 -2.35 10.21 -2.18
N GLU A 91 -3.30 11.12 -1.99
CA GLU A 91 -4.02 11.79 -3.06
C GLU A 91 -4.03 13.27 -2.76
N LEU A 92 -3.60 14.10 -3.73
CA LEU A 92 -3.65 15.55 -3.58
C LEU A 92 -5.09 16.04 -3.70
N LEU A 93 -5.46 17.02 -2.89
CA LEU A 93 -6.78 17.65 -2.99
C LEU A 93 -6.92 18.30 -4.36
N HIS A 94 -8.18 18.43 -4.81
CA HIS A 94 -8.49 18.85 -6.18
C HIS A 94 -7.78 20.15 -6.60
N ILE A 95 -7.75 21.15 -5.74
CA ILE A 95 -7.10 22.44 -6.06
C ILE A 95 -5.58 22.33 -6.26
N TYR A 96 -4.97 21.24 -5.80
CA TYR A 96 -3.53 20.99 -5.92
C TYR A 96 -3.18 19.98 -7.02
N LYS A 97 -4.15 19.45 -7.74
CA LYS A 97 -3.91 18.42 -8.79
C LYS A 97 -2.97 18.91 -9.89
N LYS A 98 -2.94 20.21 -10.17
CA LYS A 98 -2.00 20.79 -11.14
C LYS A 98 -0.54 20.52 -10.77
N HIS A 99 -0.23 20.37 -9.47
CA HIS A 99 1.12 20.09 -9.00
C HIS A 99 1.56 18.65 -9.22
N MET A 100 0.64 17.76 -9.61
CA MET A 100 1.00 16.39 -9.99
C MET A 100 2.00 16.36 -11.16
N ALA A 101 1.92 17.33 -12.07
CA ALA A 101 2.86 17.44 -13.18
C ALA A 101 4.29 17.73 -12.73
N ASP A 102 4.47 18.31 -11.54
CA ASP A 102 5.77 18.68 -10.98
C ASP A 102 6.41 17.53 -10.19
N ILE A 103 5.71 16.42 -10.04
CA ILE A 103 6.18 15.28 -9.25
C ILE A 103 6.52 14.13 -10.20
N ASP A 104 7.74 13.60 -10.08
CA ASP A 104 8.21 12.46 -10.83
C ASP A 104 8.60 11.31 -9.92
N VAL A 105 8.57 10.09 -10.44
CA VAL A 105 9.08 8.92 -9.72
C VAL A 105 10.55 9.14 -9.39
N GLY A 106 10.93 8.91 -8.14
CA GLY A 106 12.27 9.18 -7.61
C GLY A 106 12.39 10.50 -6.88
N ASP A 107 11.43 11.39 -7.00
CA ASP A 107 11.45 12.67 -6.29
C ASP A 107 11.24 12.47 -4.78
N ILE A 108 11.76 13.43 -4.02
CA ILE A 108 11.60 13.47 -2.56
C ILE A 108 10.41 14.35 -2.22
N ILE A 109 9.53 13.81 -1.40
CA ILE A 109 8.43 14.54 -0.78
C ILE A 109 8.49 14.38 0.73
N GLU A 110 7.95 15.34 1.44
CA GLU A 110 7.84 15.28 2.89
C GLU A 110 6.37 15.38 3.27
N VAL A 111 5.88 14.40 4.03
CA VAL A 111 4.47 14.29 4.39
C VAL A 111 4.28 14.55 5.88
N ASP A 112 3.26 15.33 6.20
CA ASP A 112 2.83 15.61 7.57
C ASP A 112 1.35 15.29 7.68
N PHE A 113 1.00 14.46 8.66
CA PHE A 113 -0.40 14.13 8.93
C PHE A 113 -0.57 13.70 10.38
N LYS A 114 -1.81 13.63 10.82
CA LYS A 114 -2.17 13.14 12.16
C LYS A 114 -2.91 11.83 12.04
N LEU A 115 -2.58 10.88 12.91
CA LEU A 115 -3.31 9.62 13.01
C LEU A 115 -4.69 9.87 13.61
N ASP A 116 -5.66 9.02 13.26
CA ASP A 116 -7.02 9.11 13.78
C ASP A 116 -7.22 8.30 15.08
N ASN A 117 -6.13 8.12 15.80
CA ASN A 117 -6.18 7.53 17.16
C ASN A 117 -6.57 8.58 18.20
N LYS A 118 -6.76 8.14 19.44
CA LYS A 118 -7.19 9.04 20.54
C LYS A 118 -6.25 10.23 20.76
N LYS A 119 -4.95 10.01 20.59
CA LYS A 119 -3.92 11.03 20.80
C LYS A 119 -3.72 11.93 19.58
N GLN A 120 -4.26 11.55 18.40
CA GLN A 120 -4.01 12.23 17.14
C GLN A 120 -2.51 12.47 16.93
N ASP A 121 -1.73 11.38 17.07
CA ASP A 121 -0.27 11.45 16.98
C ASP A 121 0.17 12.06 15.64
N PRO A 122 1.01 13.11 15.67
CA PRO A 122 1.54 13.69 14.43
C PRO A 122 2.63 12.80 13.84
N ILE A 123 2.58 12.64 12.54
CA ILE A 123 3.58 11.88 11.78
C ILE A 123 4.19 12.79 10.72
N THR A 124 5.50 12.86 10.70
CA THR A 124 6.27 13.55 9.66
C THR A 124 7.25 12.57 9.06
N LYS A 125 7.20 12.37 7.74
CA LYS A 125 8.05 11.42 7.04
C LYS A 125 8.59 12.00 5.75
N ARG A 126 9.88 11.78 5.51
CA ARG A 126 10.50 12.00 4.22
C ARG A 126 10.29 10.75 3.36
N CYS A 127 9.86 10.92 2.11
CA CYS A 127 9.49 9.82 1.24
C CYS A 127 10.10 9.97 -0.14
N ILE A 128 10.31 8.82 -0.80
CA ILE A 128 10.70 8.77 -2.21
C ILE A 128 9.49 8.30 -3.02
N VAL A 129 9.11 9.06 -4.03
CA VAL A 129 8.00 8.70 -4.91
C VAL A 129 8.35 7.46 -5.72
N ARG A 130 7.52 6.42 -5.63
CA ARG A 130 7.72 5.16 -6.35
C ARG A 130 6.66 4.91 -7.41
N LEU A 131 5.48 5.49 -7.24
CA LEU A 131 4.36 5.34 -8.16
C LEU A 131 3.63 6.66 -8.30
N LYS A 132 3.28 7.01 -9.53
CA LYS A 132 2.43 8.15 -9.83
C LYS A 132 1.38 7.69 -10.81
N LEU A 133 0.11 7.79 -10.43
CA LEU A 133 -1.01 7.32 -11.26
C LEU A 133 -2.19 8.26 -11.07
N ASN A 134 -2.58 8.97 -12.12
CA ASN A 134 -3.64 9.98 -12.08
C ASN A 134 -3.34 11.03 -11.00
N ASN A 135 -4.12 11.07 -9.93
CA ASN A 135 -3.93 11.98 -8.80
C ASN A 135 -3.41 11.28 -7.53
N ARG A 136 -2.94 10.01 -7.66
CA ARG A 136 -2.41 9.23 -6.55
C ARG A 136 -0.90 9.09 -6.64
N ILE A 137 -0.27 9.13 -5.49
CA ILE A 137 1.16 8.97 -5.34
C ILE A 137 1.40 7.85 -4.33
N GLY A 138 2.18 6.86 -4.74
CA GLY A 138 2.74 5.86 -3.85
C GLY A 138 4.18 6.23 -3.53
N ALA A 139 4.51 6.32 -2.25
CA ALA A 139 5.84 6.71 -1.82
C ALA A 139 6.37 5.77 -0.74
N GLN A 140 7.67 5.55 -0.76
CA GLN A 140 8.38 4.76 0.23
C GLN A 140 9.02 5.70 1.26
N PHE A 141 8.91 5.37 2.53
CA PHE A 141 9.60 6.12 3.58
C PHE A 141 11.12 5.99 3.39
N ASP A 142 11.79 7.14 3.41
CA ASP A 142 13.24 7.25 3.19
C ASP A 142 14.01 7.41 4.51
N ASP A 143 13.34 7.28 5.63
CA ASP A 143 14.01 7.29 6.92
C ASP A 143 14.03 5.89 7.53
N GLU A 144 15.12 5.54 8.18
CA GLU A 144 15.29 4.30 8.91
C GLU A 144 14.70 4.38 10.32
N ASN A 145 14.19 5.55 10.71
CA ASN A 145 13.67 5.77 12.03
C ASN A 145 12.30 5.13 12.18
N PHE A 146 12.24 4.11 13.03
CA PHE A 146 10.98 3.48 13.38
C PHE A 146 10.12 4.46 14.20
N SER A 147 8.91 4.73 13.74
CA SER A 147 7.94 5.48 14.52
C SER A 147 7.11 4.52 15.36
N LYS A 148 7.24 4.62 16.68
CA LYS A 148 6.44 3.83 17.63
C LYS A 148 4.94 4.06 17.42
N GLN A 149 4.55 5.32 17.24
CA GLN A 149 3.15 5.70 17.05
C GLN A 149 2.58 5.04 15.80
N LEU A 150 3.31 5.11 14.70
CA LEU A 150 2.90 4.50 13.44
C LEU A 150 2.84 2.97 13.55
N GLY A 151 3.83 2.38 14.22
CA GLY A 151 3.87 0.94 14.45
C GLY A 151 2.65 0.44 15.21
N PHE A 152 2.29 1.06 16.31
CA PHE A 152 1.09 0.70 17.08
C PHE A 152 -0.19 0.91 16.29
N TYR A 153 -0.27 1.99 15.52
CA TYR A 153 -1.43 2.28 14.69
C TYR A 153 -1.67 1.22 13.61
N LEU A 154 -0.60 0.64 13.07
CA LEU A 154 -0.66 -0.35 11.98
C LEU A 154 -0.87 -1.80 12.48
N MET A 155 -0.79 -2.03 13.77
CA MET A 155 -0.96 -3.39 14.33
C MET A 155 -2.43 -3.82 14.41
#